data_20aea29083f8239e292911f81a95a645
#
_entry.id   20aea29083f8239e292911f81a95a645
#
_cell.length_a   1.000
_cell.length_b   1.000
_cell.length_c   1.000
_cell.angle_alpha   90.00
_cell.angle_beta   90.00
_cell.angle_gamma   90.00
#
_symmetry.space_group_name_H-M   'P 1'
#
loop_
_entity.id
_entity.type
_entity.pdbx_description
1 polymer ?
#
loop_
_entity_poly.entity_id
_entity_poly.type
_entity_poly.pdbx_seq_one_letter_code
_entity_poly.pdbx_strand_id
1 'polypeptide(L)'
;MAVRRTSLFAGCCLLVLAGLAAEPQRRPVFLNYDDTHYAASRSKAGVVPTEDEVRGLVRQYRGTDVTDLLFCICGRIAGVTNGVKESWCDKYHQTAENGRQVSYTNHYLCVYREMEEELGLDRYALWIDEARRSGIRPWLSFRMNDCHCTYEPTSFLHPDFFHRHPECRRVRHRAASGYFDNCLDYSIAAVRERELKFIREMLARYDADGVEIDWLREVYCFAPGRESAAVMTAFMRSVRELADAAAKRRGHAVRVLVRVPADPETALRFGFDAAAWADEKLVDVLVPCPRWETTDNDLPTDLWKRLLRKTGVQLAPGLELRICDHPWKAPFYMLTNQIRGWAAAQYSLGADALYLYNYFDDPGWKNPKTTYWRSFDQPQGTKGVDWANQLKWLKEIGSPEQVAAGQRDHMLTYRDLVPLWDEVRRPFPARVEKGAPKFFRLATGRIPAGRTLRLRLGVKGGRPPSQVFVNSRPCRYLGNEECVPAFTSDPICVYEVPPYTEDAAVVEVLADAPAELSHLDLQVRQICRGTDPAKRLLLGGR
;
A
#
# COMPACT_ATOMS: atom_id res chain seq x y z
N MET A 1 82.83 35.46 19.25
CA MET A 1 81.90 34.32 19.47
C MET A 1 80.49 34.84 19.38
N ALA A 2 79.83 34.63 18.26
CA ALA A 2 78.47 35.11 18.01
C ALA A 2 77.50 33.95 18.11
N VAL A 3 76.56 34.06 19.02
CA VAL A 3 75.48 33.07 19.19
C VAL A 3 74.29 33.53 18.35
N ARG A 4 73.94 32.75 17.31
CA ARG A 4 72.74 32.95 16.50
C ARG A 4 71.53 32.30 17.22
N ARG A 5 70.51 33.10 17.49
CA ARG A 5 69.15 32.60 17.91
C ARG A 5 68.35 32.30 16.67
N THR A 6 67.95 31.04 16.52
CA THR A 6 67.00 30.59 15.52
C THR A 6 65.57 30.59 16.14
N SER A 7 64.69 31.42 15.57
CA SER A 7 63.25 31.46 15.93
C SER A 7 62.50 30.36 15.18
N LEU A 8 61.86 29.40 15.88
CA LEU A 8 60.89 28.49 15.31
C LEU A 8 59.53 29.20 15.27
N PHE A 9 59.02 29.40 14.06
CA PHE A 9 57.61 29.69 13.85
C PHE A 9 56.82 28.36 13.82
N ALA A 10 56.00 28.13 14.83
CA ALA A 10 55.03 27.05 14.83
C ALA A 10 53.76 27.54 14.11
N GLY A 11 53.57 27.12 12.87
CA GLY A 11 52.33 27.35 12.15
C GLY A 11 51.24 26.38 12.64
N CYS A 12 50.24 26.88 13.36
CA CYS A 12 49.02 26.16 13.65
C CYS A 12 48.16 26.03 12.38
N CYS A 13 48.22 24.91 11.71
CA CYS A 13 47.20 24.53 10.73
C CYS A 13 45.91 24.13 11.47
N LEU A 14 44.96 25.04 11.54
CA LEU A 14 43.57 24.69 11.87
C LEU A 14 42.98 23.86 10.71
N LEU A 15 42.96 22.55 10.86
CA LEU A 15 42.13 21.66 10.05
C LEU A 15 40.67 21.94 10.43
N VAL A 16 39.97 22.71 9.61
CA VAL A 16 38.50 22.77 9.63
C VAL A 16 37.99 21.44 9.05
N LEU A 17 37.73 20.47 9.92
CA LEU A 17 36.93 19.32 9.59
C LEU A 17 35.49 19.83 9.33
N ALA A 18 35.20 20.16 8.06
CA ALA A 18 33.84 20.25 7.60
C ALA A 18 33.23 18.86 7.80
N GLY A 19 32.41 18.71 8.84
CA GLY A 19 31.63 17.52 9.07
C GLY A 19 30.76 17.32 7.84
N LEU A 20 31.11 16.37 6.98
CA LEU A 20 30.23 15.82 5.99
C LEU A 20 29.04 15.26 6.79
N ALA A 21 27.93 15.97 6.78
CA ALA A 21 26.68 15.42 7.29
C ALA A 21 26.49 14.06 6.57
N ALA A 22 26.46 12.97 7.32
CA ALA A 22 26.20 11.66 6.74
C ALA A 22 24.91 11.76 5.94
N GLU A 23 24.93 11.28 4.69
CA GLU A 23 23.71 11.23 3.91
C GLU A 23 22.64 10.47 4.71
N PRO A 24 21.40 10.97 4.74
CA PRO A 24 20.34 10.35 5.51
C PRO A 24 20.18 8.89 5.05
N GLN A 25 20.17 7.96 6.02
CA GLN A 25 20.04 6.53 5.73
C GLN A 25 18.68 6.28 5.06
N ARG A 26 18.71 5.94 3.77
CA ARG A 26 17.48 5.61 3.04
C ARG A 26 17.06 4.18 3.32
N ARG A 27 15.74 4.00 3.49
CA ARG A 27 15.09 2.70 3.67
C ARG A 27 14.49 2.24 2.36
N PRO A 28 14.46 0.93 2.08
CA PRO A 28 13.81 0.39 0.89
C PRO A 28 12.33 0.77 0.81
N VAL A 29 11.87 1.02 -0.42
CA VAL A 29 10.46 1.25 -0.75
C VAL A 29 10.07 0.25 -1.82
N PHE A 30 9.13 -0.62 -1.48
CA PHE A 30 8.50 -1.58 -2.36
C PHE A 30 7.26 -0.94 -2.97
N LEU A 31 7.10 -0.99 -4.28
CA LEU A 31 5.94 -0.45 -4.98
C LEU A 31 5.28 -1.56 -5.80
N ASN A 32 4.05 -1.92 -5.42
CA ASN A 32 3.23 -2.89 -6.15
C ASN A 32 2.44 -2.19 -7.24
N TYR A 33 2.65 -2.61 -8.48
CA TYR A 33 2.05 -2.05 -9.68
C TYR A 33 1.04 -3.02 -10.29
N ASP A 34 -0.22 -2.59 -10.39
CA ASP A 34 -1.28 -3.30 -11.12
C ASP A 34 -1.35 -2.79 -12.56
N ASP A 35 -1.03 -3.64 -13.53
CA ASP A 35 -0.90 -3.28 -14.94
C ASP A 35 -2.24 -3.07 -15.68
N THR A 36 -3.35 -3.47 -15.09
CA THR A 36 -4.67 -3.37 -15.72
C THR A 36 -4.98 -1.92 -16.14
N HIS A 37 -4.56 -0.96 -15.34
CA HIS A 37 -4.78 0.45 -15.64
C HIS A 37 -3.97 0.93 -16.85
N TYR A 38 -2.75 0.41 -17.01
CA TYR A 38 -1.88 0.72 -18.15
C TYR A 38 -2.56 0.41 -19.49
N ALA A 39 -3.10 -0.80 -19.63
CA ALA A 39 -3.79 -1.20 -20.85
C ALA A 39 -5.14 -0.51 -21.02
N ALA A 40 -5.90 -0.33 -19.94
CA ALA A 40 -7.21 0.34 -19.99
C ALA A 40 -7.11 1.80 -20.46
N SER A 41 -6.06 2.50 -20.07
CA SER A 41 -5.84 3.87 -20.47
C SER A 41 -5.55 3.98 -21.98
N ARG A 42 -4.73 3.09 -22.51
CA ARG A 42 -4.35 3.05 -23.94
C ARG A 42 -5.48 2.60 -24.83
N SER A 43 -6.23 1.62 -24.40
CA SER A 43 -7.43 1.16 -25.09
C SER A 43 -8.42 2.30 -25.32
N LYS A 44 -8.69 3.11 -24.30
CA LYS A 44 -9.56 4.30 -24.44
C LYS A 44 -9.04 5.31 -25.44
N ALA A 45 -7.74 5.40 -25.63
CA ALA A 45 -7.11 6.28 -26.61
C ALA A 45 -7.05 5.66 -28.02
N GLY A 46 -7.34 4.37 -28.15
CA GLY A 46 -7.13 3.64 -29.40
C GLY A 46 -5.66 3.54 -29.79
N VAL A 47 -4.75 3.44 -28.80
CA VAL A 47 -3.30 3.43 -29.01
C VAL A 47 -2.71 2.15 -28.47
N VAL A 48 -1.90 1.50 -29.31
CA VAL A 48 -1.02 0.39 -28.86
C VAL A 48 0.33 0.99 -28.49
N PRO A 49 0.86 0.69 -27.29
CA PRO A 49 2.12 1.29 -26.86
C PRO A 49 3.31 0.73 -27.63
N THR A 50 4.28 1.60 -27.90
CA THR A 50 5.59 1.22 -28.39
C THR A 50 6.44 0.58 -27.27
N GLU A 51 7.53 -0.12 -27.62
CA GLU A 51 8.48 -0.66 -26.64
C GLU A 51 9.01 0.43 -25.70
N ASP A 52 9.34 1.62 -26.23
CA ASP A 52 9.86 2.73 -25.42
C ASP A 52 8.83 3.25 -24.42
N GLU A 53 7.56 3.30 -24.77
CA GLU A 53 6.47 3.67 -23.87
C GLU A 53 6.26 2.60 -22.77
N VAL A 54 6.37 1.30 -23.13
CA VAL A 54 6.32 0.21 -22.13
C VAL A 54 7.46 0.37 -21.12
N ARG A 55 8.68 0.57 -21.58
CA ARG A 55 9.84 0.82 -20.71
C ARG A 55 9.72 2.12 -19.91
N GLY A 56 9.11 3.15 -20.49
CA GLY A 56 8.87 4.45 -19.89
C GLY A 56 8.11 4.39 -18.57
N LEU A 57 7.20 3.41 -18.43
CA LEU A 57 6.48 3.16 -17.18
C LEU A 57 7.44 2.91 -16.00
N VAL A 58 8.48 2.13 -16.21
CA VAL A 58 9.47 1.81 -15.16
C VAL A 58 10.49 2.93 -15.00
N ARG A 59 10.93 3.50 -16.12
CA ARG A 59 11.97 4.53 -16.15
C ARG A 59 11.62 5.77 -15.34
N GLN A 60 10.33 6.10 -15.19
CA GLN A 60 9.87 7.22 -14.36
C GLN A 60 10.31 7.14 -12.89
N TYR A 61 10.51 5.95 -12.35
CA TYR A 61 10.90 5.76 -10.95
C TYR A 61 12.40 5.94 -10.71
N ARG A 62 13.19 6.14 -11.76
CA ARG A 62 14.63 6.39 -11.61
C ARG A 62 14.87 7.66 -10.79
N GLY A 63 15.72 7.55 -9.77
CA GLY A 63 16.04 8.66 -8.87
C GLY A 63 14.94 8.99 -7.86
N THR A 64 13.96 8.09 -7.68
CA THR A 64 13.06 8.08 -6.53
C THR A 64 13.58 7.13 -5.44
N ASP A 65 12.86 7.00 -4.33
CA ASP A 65 13.19 6.06 -3.26
C ASP A 65 12.69 4.62 -3.52
N VAL A 66 12.02 4.40 -4.64
CA VAL A 66 11.57 3.05 -5.05
C VAL A 66 12.79 2.19 -5.32
N THR A 67 12.99 1.18 -4.49
CA THR A 67 14.10 0.22 -4.61
C THR A 67 13.65 -1.11 -5.19
N ASP A 68 12.37 -1.41 -5.09
CA ASP A 68 11.76 -2.68 -5.48
C ASP A 68 10.44 -2.41 -6.19
N LEU A 69 10.28 -2.93 -7.39
CA LEU A 69 9.06 -2.76 -8.20
C LEU A 69 8.43 -4.13 -8.47
N LEU A 70 7.19 -4.29 -8.00
CA LEU A 70 6.47 -5.55 -8.03
C LEU A 70 5.41 -5.49 -9.11
N PHE A 71 5.53 -6.33 -10.13
CA PHE A 71 4.60 -6.41 -11.24
C PHE A 71 3.55 -7.49 -10.99
N CYS A 72 2.28 -7.11 -10.89
CA CYS A 72 1.17 -8.05 -10.75
C CYS A 72 1.04 -8.89 -12.03
N ILE A 73 1.52 -10.14 -11.98
CA ILE A 73 1.52 -11.03 -13.16
C ILE A 73 0.25 -11.87 -13.27
N CYS A 74 -0.53 -11.94 -12.23
CA CYS A 74 -1.84 -12.59 -12.26
C CYS A 74 -2.79 -12.06 -11.18
N GLY A 75 -4.07 -12.00 -11.56
CA GLY A 75 -5.21 -12.03 -10.67
C GLY A 75 -5.94 -13.38 -10.85
N ARG A 76 -7.21 -13.35 -11.23
CA ARG A 76 -7.97 -14.57 -11.60
C ARG A 76 -7.39 -15.24 -12.85
N ILE A 77 -6.94 -14.45 -13.81
CA ILE A 77 -6.27 -14.86 -15.04
C ILE A 77 -4.86 -14.32 -15.08
N ALA A 78 -4.05 -14.85 -15.97
CA ALA A 78 -2.65 -14.44 -16.09
C ALA A 78 -2.49 -13.18 -16.93
N GLY A 79 -1.47 -12.40 -16.61
CA GLY A 79 -1.09 -11.22 -17.37
C GLY A 79 -0.45 -11.53 -18.73
N VAL A 80 -0.01 -12.75 -18.93
CA VAL A 80 0.74 -13.19 -20.12
C VAL A 80 0.34 -14.60 -20.52
N THR A 81 0.40 -14.93 -21.80
CA THR A 81 0.12 -16.28 -22.33
C THR A 81 1.10 -17.29 -21.72
N ASN A 82 0.56 -18.41 -21.22
CA ASN A 82 1.29 -19.44 -20.48
C ASN A 82 0.56 -20.79 -20.55
N GLY A 83 1.19 -21.84 -20.01
CA GLY A 83 0.65 -23.20 -20.06
C GLY A 83 -0.24 -23.61 -18.87
N VAL A 84 -0.63 -22.70 -17.97
CA VAL A 84 -1.31 -23.05 -16.71
C VAL A 84 -2.62 -22.33 -16.49
N LYS A 85 -2.65 -21.02 -16.71
CA LYS A 85 -3.80 -20.14 -16.51
C LYS A 85 -4.15 -19.44 -17.82
N GLU A 86 -5.42 -19.23 -18.07
CA GLU A 86 -5.83 -18.37 -19.17
C GLU A 86 -5.26 -16.96 -18.97
N SER A 87 -4.78 -16.38 -20.05
CA SER A 87 -4.25 -15.04 -20.15
C SER A 87 -5.29 -14.03 -20.64
N TRP A 88 -4.91 -12.76 -20.66
CA TRP A 88 -5.70 -11.72 -21.32
C TRP A 88 -5.90 -12.00 -22.81
N CYS A 89 -4.89 -12.55 -23.51
CA CYS A 89 -4.99 -12.91 -24.93
C CYS A 89 -5.99 -14.06 -25.14
N ASP A 90 -5.93 -15.11 -24.33
CA ASP A 90 -6.91 -16.20 -24.39
C ASP A 90 -8.34 -15.67 -24.19
N LYS A 91 -8.54 -14.75 -23.23
CA LYS A 91 -9.84 -14.14 -22.99
C LYS A 91 -10.32 -13.24 -24.13
N TYR A 92 -9.42 -12.61 -24.84
CA TYR A 92 -9.75 -11.88 -26.06
C TYR A 92 -10.33 -12.83 -27.11
N HIS A 93 -9.64 -13.93 -27.41
CA HIS A 93 -10.09 -14.90 -28.41
C HIS A 93 -11.42 -15.55 -28.02
N GLN A 94 -11.57 -16.00 -26.78
CA GLN A 94 -12.83 -16.56 -26.27
C GLN A 94 -13.99 -15.56 -26.37
N THR A 95 -13.75 -14.28 -26.14
CA THR A 95 -14.76 -13.23 -26.22
C THR A 95 -15.17 -12.97 -27.67
N ALA A 96 -14.23 -12.94 -28.59
CA ALA A 96 -14.47 -12.75 -30.03
C ALA A 96 -15.24 -13.93 -30.65
N GLU A 97 -14.87 -15.16 -30.32
CA GLU A 97 -15.54 -16.39 -30.79
C GLU A 97 -17.01 -16.45 -30.36
N ASN A 98 -17.36 -15.92 -29.21
CA ASN A 98 -18.73 -15.89 -28.70
C ASN A 98 -19.61 -14.79 -29.32
N GLY A 99 -19.10 -14.04 -30.32
CA GLY A 99 -19.86 -13.01 -31.04
C GLY A 99 -20.32 -11.83 -30.18
N ARG A 100 -19.82 -11.69 -28.96
CA ARG A 100 -20.17 -10.58 -28.07
C ARG A 100 -19.42 -9.33 -28.54
N GLN A 101 -20.17 -8.27 -28.81
CA GLN A 101 -19.57 -6.96 -28.99
C GLN A 101 -18.71 -6.64 -27.76
N VAL A 102 -17.47 -6.27 -28.03
CA VAL A 102 -16.48 -5.91 -27.00
C VAL A 102 -17.02 -4.74 -26.18
N SER A 103 -17.44 -5.00 -24.95
CA SER A 103 -17.87 -3.95 -24.03
C SER A 103 -16.67 -3.10 -23.59
N TYR A 104 -16.92 -1.94 -23.01
CA TYR A 104 -15.89 -1.04 -22.49
C TYR A 104 -14.84 -1.75 -21.61
N THR A 105 -15.25 -2.73 -20.80
CA THR A 105 -14.38 -3.55 -19.95
C THR A 105 -13.43 -4.46 -20.74
N ASN A 106 -13.77 -4.77 -21.99
CA ASN A 106 -13.00 -5.70 -22.82
C ASN A 106 -12.00 -4.99 -23.74
N HIS A 107 -12.02 -3.66 -23.83
CA HIS A 107 -11.11 -2.92 -24.73
C HIS A 107 -9.64 -3.11 -24.39
N TYR A 108 -9.28 -3.22 -23.10
CA TYR A 108 -7.90 -3.45 -22.73
C TYR A 108 -7.38 -4.85 -23.10
N LEU A 109 -8.25 -5.82 -23.36
CA LEU A 109 -7.87 -7.12 -23.90
C LEU A 109 -7.26 -6.97 -25.31
N CYS A 110 -7.78 -6.04 -26.13
CA CYS A 110 -7.23 -5.74 -27.45
C CYS A 110 -5.78 -5.25 -27.35
N VAL A 111 -5.49 -4.36 -26.40
CA VAL A 111 -4.13 -3.83 -26.20
C VAL A 111 -3.15 -4.94 -25.84
N TYR A 112 -3.53 -5.83 -24.92
CA TYR A 112 -2.67 -6.95 -24.54
C TYR A 112 -2.41 -7.90 -25.70
N ARG A 113 -3.45 -8.25 -26.47
CA ARG A 113 -3.32 -9.11 -27.64
C ARG A 113 -2.40 -8.47 -28.69
N GLU A 114 -2.63 -7.21 -29.03
CA GLU A 114 -1.81 -6.50 -30.00
C GLU A 114 -0.35 -6.40 -29.57
N MET A 115 -0.09 -6.10 -28.28
CA MET A 115 1.27 -6.08 -27.75
C MET A 115 1.94 -7.46 -27.85
N GLU A 116 1.26 -8.51 -27.40
CA GLU A 116 1.87 -9.83 -27.25
C GLU A 116 1.93 -10.60 -28.58
N GLU A 117 0.82 -10.62 -29.36
CA GLU A 117 0.70 -11.46 -30.53
C GLU A 117 1.10 -10.76 -31.85
N GLU A 118 0.81 -9.46 -32.00
CA GLU A 118 1.12 -8.73 -33.24
C GLU A 118 2.49 -8.05 -33.19
N LEU A 119 2.84 -7.46 -32.04
CA LEU A 119 4.11 -6.75 -31.89
C LEU A 119 5.20 -7.60 -31.23
N GLY A 120 4.88 -8.77 -30.66
CA GLY A 120 5.82 -9.63 -29.95
C GLY A 120 6.40 -8.98 -28.69
N LEU A 121 5.71 -8.03 -28.09
CA LEU A 121 6.16 -7.30 -26.92
C LEU A 121 5.73 -8.02 -25.63
N ASP A 122 6.68 -8.63 -24.95
CA ASP A 122 6.50 -9.13 -23.59
C ASP A 122 6.78 -8.01 -22.59
N ARG A 123 5.70 -7.36 -22.11
CA ARG A 123 5.83 -6.22 -21.22
C ARG A 123 6.54 -6.54 -19.91
N TYR A 124 6.36 -7.74 -19.36
CA TYR A 124 7.05 -8.12 -18.11
C TYR A 124 8.55 -8.28 -18.32
N ALA A 125 8.96 -8.86 -19.44
CA ALA A 125 10.38 -8.93 -19.80
C ALA A 125 10.97 -7.52 -19.97
N LEU A 126 10.25 -6.61 -20.64
CA LEU A 126 10.67 -5.23 -20.85
C LEU A 126 10.75 -4.44 -19.53
N TRP A 127 9.78 -4.60 -18.65
CA TRP A 127 9.76 -3.95 -17.33
C TRP A 127 10.85 -4.47 -16.41
N ILE A 128 11.11 -5.76 -16.39
CA ILE A 128 12.19 -6.39 -15.62
C ILE A 128 13.56 -5.86 -16.07
N ASP A 129 13.80 -5.84 -17.38
CA ASP A 129 15.04 -5.32 -17.96
C ASP A 129 15.22 -3.82 -17.63
N GLU A 130 14.18 -3.01 -17.82
CA GLU A 130 14.26 -1.57 -17.54
C GLU A 130 14.39 -1.27 -16.05
N ALA A 131 13.80 -2.08 -15.15
CA ALA A 131 13.97 -1.93 -13.71
C ALA A 131 15.45 -2.12 -13.33
N ARG A 132 16.09 -3.16 -13.83
CA ARG A 132 17.53 -3.39 -13.61
C ARG A 132 18.40 -2.25 -14.15
N ARG A 133 18.11 -1.77 -15.38
CA ARG A 133 18.79 -0.59 -15.95
C ARG A 133 18.58 0.67 -15.12
N SER A 134 17.48 0.75 -14.40
CA SER A 134 17.14 1.88 -13.52
C SER A 134 17.67 1.72 -12.09
N GLY A 135 18.36 0.61 -11.78
CA GLY A 135 18.87 0.30 -10.44
C GLY A 135 17.77 -0.13 -9.46
N ILE A 136 16.62 -0.59 -9.97
CA ILE A 136 15.45 -1.04 -9.21
C ILE A 136 15.36 -2.56 -9.32
N ARG A 137 15.12 -3.26 -8.21
CA ARG A 137 14.92 -4.71 -8.22
C ARG A 137 13.52 -5.06 -8.74
N PRO A 138 13.40 -5.86 -9.79
CA PRO A 138 12.12 -6.33 -10.32
C PRO A 138 11.61 -7.55 -9.55
N TRP A 139 10.31 -7.57 -9.26
CA TRP A 139 9.62 -8.68 -8.61
C TRP A 139 8.39 -9.11 -9.43
N LEU A 140 7.98 -10.37 -9.26
CA LEU A 140 6.69 -10.86 -9.76
C LEU A 140 5.71 -10.96 -8.59
N SER A 141 4.57 -10.33 -8.71
CA SER A 141 3.50 -10.36 -7.70
C SER A 141 2.39 -11.31 -8.12
N PHE A 142 2.05 -12.26 -7.25
CA PHE A 142 1.02 -13.26 -7.45
C PHE A 142 -0.14 -13.01 -6.51
N ARG A 143 -1.29 -12.57 -7.03
CA ARG A 143 -2.55 -12.48 -6.28
C ARG A 143 -3.12 -13.88 -6.14
N MET A 144 -3.00 -14.47 -4.95
CA MET A 144 -3.25 -15.88 -4.73
C MET A 144 -4.73 -16.26 -4.76
N ASN A 145 -5.62 -15.33 -4.41
CA ASN A 145 -7.05 -15.61 -4.37
C ASN A 145 -7.90 -14.42 -4.82
N ASP A 146 -7.58 -13.85 -5.98
CA ASP A 146 -8.38 -12.78 -6.57
C ASP A 146 -9.79 -13.29 -6.91
N CYS A 147 -10.82 -12.59 -6.46
CA CYS A 147 -12.22 -12.96 -6.71
C CYS A 147 -13.04 -11.84 -7.37
N HIS A 148 -12.41 -11.02 -8.21
CA HIS A 148 -13.12 -10.03 -9.00
C HIS A 148 -14.26 -10.64 -9.79
N CYS A 149 -15.44 -10.00 -9.73
CA CYS A 149 -16.65 -10.35 -10.45
C CYS A 149 -17.17 -11.77 -10.18
N THR A 150 -16.81 -12.43 -9.06
CA THR A 150 -17.29 -13.78 -8.74
C THR A 150 -18.80 -13.87 -8.54
N TYR A 151 -19.46 -12.74 -8.32
CA TYR A 151 -20.92 -12.62 -8.25
C TYR A 151 -21.59 -12.59 -9.64
N GLU A 152 -20.82 -12.37 -10.71
CA GLU A 152 -21.30 -12.40 -12.10
C GLU A 152 -20.91 -13.73 -12.78
N PRO A 153 -21.79 -14.72 -12.89
CA PRO A 153 -21.42 -16.03 -13.43
C PRO A 153 -20.87 -16.00 -14.86
N THR A 154 -21.21 -14.98 -15.63
CA THR A 154 -20.80 -14.82 -17.04
C THR A 154 -19.64 -13.85 -17.23
N SER A 155 -18.98 -13.40 -16.16
CA SER A 155 -17.85 -12.50 -16.27
C SER A 155 -16.71 -13.13 -17.07
N PHE A 156 -16.14 -12.36 -18.00
CA PHE A 156 -14.99 -12.79 -18.78
C PHE A 156 -13.73 -13.03 -17.92
N LEU A 157 -13.69 -12.48 -16.70
CA LEU A 157 -12.59 -12.71 -15.74
C LEU A 157 -12.56 -14.12 -15.16
N HIS A 158 -13.61 -14.93 -15.37
CA HIS A 158 -13.60 -16.29 -14.86
C HIS A 158 -12.76 -17.19 -15.78
N PRO A 159 -11.72 -17.84 -15.23
CA PRO A 159 -11.01 -18.88 -15.97
C PRO A 159 -11.89 -20.13 -16.13
N ASP A 160 -11.62 -20.94 -17.13
CA ASP A 160 -12.27 -22.22 -17.33
C ASP A 160 -12.20 -23.13 -16.10
N PHE A 161 -11.07 -23.05 -15.37
CA PHE A 161 -10.90 -23.75 -14.10
C PHE A 161 -12.02 -23.41 -13.11
N PHE A 162 -12.43 -22.15 -13.04
CA PHE A 162 -13.52 -21.71 -12.17
C PHE A 162 -14.84 -22.40 -12.52
N HIS A 163 -15.14 -22.56 -13.81
CA HIS A 163 -16.39 -23.18 -14.27
C HIS A 163 -16.36 -24.70 -14.17
N ARG A 164 -15.22 -25.30 -14.53
CA ARG A 164 -15.07 -26.77 -14.57
C ARG A 164 -14.84 -27.41 -13.21
N HIS A 165 -14.38 -26.63 -12.22
CA HIS A 165 -14.02 -27.10 -10.89
C HIS A 165 -14.75 -26.35 -9.77
N PRO A 166 -16.11 -26.40 -9.73
CA PRO A 166 -16.86 -25.76 -8.66
C PRO A 166 -16.54 -26.33 -7.27
N GLU A 167 -16.06 -27.58 -7.21
CA GLU A 167 -15.59 -28.24 -5.99
C GLU A 167 -14.35 -27.57 -5.38
N CYS A 168 -13.61 -26.81 -6.17
CA CYS A 168 -12.44 -26.05 -5.71
C CYS A 168 -12.78 -24.70 -5.07
N ARG A 169 -14.07 -24.32 -5.04
CA ARG A 169 -14.52 -23.08 -4.42
C ARG A 169 -14.67 -23.23 -2.92
N ARG A 170 -14.50 -22.13 -2.21
CA ARG A 170 -14.59 -22.04 -0.76
C ARG A 170 -15.95 -22.49 -0.21
N VAL A 171 -17.05 -22.08 -0.85
CA VAL A 171 -18.43 -22.44 -0.47
C VAL A 171 -19.09 -23.18 -1.62
N ARG A 172 -18.94 -24.51 -1.66
CA ARG A 172 -19.32 -25.35 -2.79
C ARG A 172 -20.82 -25.59 -2.91
N HIS A 173 -21.52 -25.52 -1.79
CA HIS A 173 -22.95 -25.90 -1.69
C HIS A 173 -23.91 -24.76 -1.99
N ARG A 174 -23.39 -23.54 -2.20
CA ARG A 174 -24.19 -22.37 -2.57
C ARG A 174 -24.05 -22.09 -4.06
N ALA A 175 -25.17 -21.89 -4.75
CA ALA A 175 -25.15 -21.12 -5.97
C ALA A 175 -24.51 -19.75 -5.62
N ALA A 176 -23.59 -19.26 -6.45
CA ALA A 176 -22.80 -18.04 -6.21
C ALA A 176 -23.63 -16.96 -5.52
N SER A 177 -23.40 -16.76 -4.24
CA SER A 177 -24.23 -15.88 -3.40
C SER A 177 -23.46 -14.71 -2.84
N GLY A 178 -22.13 -14.78 -2.77
CA GLY A 178 -21.30 -13.73 -2.22
C GLY A 178 -19.97 -13.63 -2.93
N TYR A 179 -19.38 -12.43 -2.85
CA TYR A 179 -18.08 -12.13 -3.46
C TYR A 179 -17.00 -13.12 -3.01
N PHE A 180 -16.94 -13.44 -1.71
CA PHE A 180 -15.93 -14.32 -1.15
C PHE A 180 -16.28 -15.82 -1.21
N ASP A 181 -17.53 -16.17 -1.44
CA ASP A 181 -17.96 -17.58 -1.47
C ASP A 181 -17.28 -18.38 -2.59
N ASN A 182 -16.89 -17.68 -3.63
CA ASN A 182 -16.26 -18.23 -4.82
C ASN A 182 -14.72 -18.10 -4.85
N CYS A 183 -14.09 -17.70 -3.74
CA CYS A 183 -12.65 -17.83 -3.57
C CYS A 183 -12.22 -19.28 -3.68
N LEU A 184 -10.97 -19.53 -4.04
CA LEU A 184 -10.40 -20.88 -4.11
C LEU A 184 -10.11 -21.43 -2.71
N ASP A 185 -10.37 -22.72 -2.51
CA ASP A 185 -10.12 -23.45 -1.26
C ASP A 185 -8.74 -24.13 -1.32
N TYR A 186 -7.77 -23.56 -0.63
CA TYR A 186 -6.40 -24.08 -0.57
C TYR A 186 -6.24 -25.37 0.23
N SER A 187 -7.27 -25.86 0.92
CA SER A 187 -7.26 -27.21 1.48
C SER A 187 -7.22 -28.28 0.37
N ILE A 188 -7.62 -27.92 -0.86
CA ILE A 188 -7.66 -28.79 -2.03
C ILE A 188 -6.30 -28.82 -2.74
N ALA A 189 -5.75 -30.03 -2.90
CA ALA A 189 -4.44 -30.19 -3.52
C ALA A 189 -4.38 -29.62 -4.94
N ALA A 190 -5.41 -29.85 -5.76
CA ALA A 190 -5.45 -29.36 -7.14
C ALA A 190 -5.33 -27.83 -7.24
N VAL A 191 -5.87 -27.07 -6.27
CA VAL A 191 -5.71 -25.62 -6.20
C VAL A 191 -4.25 -25.27 -5.96
N ARG A 192 -3.63 -25.85 -4.94
CA ARG A 192 -2.22 -25.59 -4.59
C ARG A 192 -1.26 -25.99 -5.72
N GLU A 193 -1.49 -27.14 -6.33
CA GLU A 193 -0.65 -27.65 -7.44
C GLU A 193 -0.73 -26.73 -8.65
N ARG A 194 -1.92 -26.24 -9.00
CA ARG A 194 -2.11 -25.29 -10.10
C ARG A 194 -1.36 -23.98 -9.85
N GLU A 195 -1.48 -23.41 -8.65
CA GLU A 195 -0.80 -22.17 -8.31
C GLU A 195 0.74 -22.34 -8.28
N LEU A 196 1.25 -23.42 -7.68
CA LEU A 196 2.69 -23.73 -7.69
C LEU A 196 3.23 -23.97 -9.11
N LYS A 197 2.45 -24.63 -9.98
CA LYS A 197 2.82 -24.82 -11.38
C LYS A 197 2.97 -23.49 -12.11
N PHE A 198 2.03 -22.55 -11.87
CA PHE A 198 2.10 -21.21 -12.46
C PHE A 198 3.30 -20.41 -11.94
N ILE A 199 3.55 -20.39 -10.63
CA ILE A 199 4.72 -19.73 -10.04
C ILE A 199 6.03 -20.30 -10.64
N ARG A 200 6.11 -21.62 -10.77
CA ARG A 200 7.27 -22.30 -11.37
C ARG A 200 7.52 -21.85 -12.81
N GLU A 201 6.47 -21.77 -13.63
CA GLU A 201 6.55 -21.36 -15.02
C GLU A 201 7.02 -19.90 -15.14
N MET A 202 6.43 -19.00 -14.34
CA MET A 202 6.83 -17.60 -14.35
C MET A 202 8.26 -17.39 -13.85
N LEU A 203 8.69 -18.13 -12.82
CA LEU A 203 10.09 -18.14 -12.38
C LEU A 203 11.06 -18.79 -13.39
N ALA A 204 10.60 -19.65 -14.27
CA ALA A 204 11.44 -20.15 -15.35
C ALA A 204 11.59 -19.13 -16.48
N ARG A 205 10.52 -18.38 -16.77
CA ARG A 205 10.46 -17.42 -17.87
C ARG A 205 11.14 -16.09 -17.57
N TYR A 206 10.92 -15.53 -16.38
CA TYR A 206 11.35 -14.17 -16.03
C TYR A 206 12.46 -14.17 -15.01
N ASP A 207 13.49 -13.37 -15.25
CA ASP A 207 14.62 -13.17 -14.35
C ASP A 207 14.30 -12.07 -13.32
N ALA A 208 13.38 -12.36 -12.39
CA ALA A 208 13.04 -11.46 -11.30
C ALA A 208 13.92 -11.69 -10.06
N ASP A 209 14.14 -10.63 -9.26
CA ASP A 209 14.92 -10.67 -8.02
C ASP A 209 14.09 -11.16 -6.81
N GLY A 210 12.78 -11.31 -7.01
CA GLY A 210 11.91 -11.88 -6.00
C GLY A 210 10.51 -12.20 -6.50
N VAL A 211 9.77 -12.88 -5.62
CA VAL A 211 8.35 -13.16 -5.80
C VAL A 211 7.57 -12.65 -4.61
N GLU A 212 6.43 -12.04 -4.88
CA GLU A 212 5.43 -11.70 -3.88
C GLU A 212 4.30 -12.72 -3.92
N ILE A 213 3.97 -13.26 -2.76
CA ILE A 213 2.78 -14.08 -2.54
C ILE A 213 1.76 -13.22 -1.81
N ASP A 214 0.82 -12.66 -2.57
CA ASP A 214 -0.19 -11.74 -2.05
C ASP A 214 -1.41 -12.50 -1.54
N TRP A 215 -1.42 -12.78 -0.22
CA TRP A 215 -2.55 -13.40 0.47
C TRP A 215 -3.64 -12.40 0.86
N LEU A 216 -3.35 -11.11 0.82
CA LEU A 216 -4.28 -10.10 1.29
C LEU A 216 -5.14 -9.53 0.18
N ARG A 217 -4.89 -9.86 -1.08
CA ARG A 217 -5.84 -9.49 -2.13
C ARG A 217 -7.23 -10.03 -1.78
N GLU A 218 -7.32 -11.32 -1.40
CA GLU A 218 -8.49 -11.89 -0.72
C GLU A 218 -8.04 -12.96 0.27
N VAL A 219 -8.34 -12.77 1.55
CA VAL A 219 -7.82 -13.60 2.65
C VAL A 219 -8.52 -14.94 2.82
N TYR A 220 -9.67 -15.14 2.17
CA TYR A 220 -10.51 -16.33 2.33
C TYR A 220 -9.99 -17.50 1.51
N CYS A 221 -8.97 -18.17 2.01
CA CYS A 221 -8.29 -19.29 1.34
C CYS A 221 -8.82 -20.68 1.75
N PHE A 222 -9.86 -20.77 2.56
CA PHE A 222 -10.42 -22.03 3.07
C PHE A 222 -11.94 -21.98 3.14
N ALA A 223 -12.57 -23.15 3.11
CA ALA A 223 -13.96 -23.25 3.53
C ALA A 223 -14.13 -22.76 4.98
N PRO A 224 -15.26 -22.13 5.34
CA PRO A 224 -15.45 -21.57 6.67
C PRO A 224 -15.18 -22.57 7.80
N GLY A 225 -14.36 -22.19 8.77
CA GLY A 225 -13.97 -23.04 9.90
C GLY A 225 -13.02 -24.18 9.54
N ARG A 226 -12.40 -24.12 8.35
CA ARG A 226 -11.41 -25.10 7.87
C ARG A 226 -10.04 -24.46 7.65
N GLU A 227 -9.83 -23.27 8.17
CA GLU A 227 -8.57 -22.54 8.10
C GLU A 227 -7.42 -23.37 8.70
N SER A 228 -6.29 -23.43 7.99
CA SER A 228 -5.18 -24.31 8.36
C SER A 228 -3.83 -23.68 8.11
N ALA A 229 -3.17 -23.28 9.19
CA ALA A 229 -1.79 -22.78 9.15
C ALA A 229 -0.82 -23.85 8.62
N ALA A 230 -1.05 -25.11 8.94
CA ALA A 230 -0.19 -26.20 8.46
C ALA A 230 -0.23 -26.37 6.94
N VAL A 231 -1.42 -26.24 6.33
CA VAL A 231 -1.58 -26.29 4.86
C VAL A 231 -0.87 -25.12 4.20
N MET A 232 -1.05 -23.90 4.73
CA MET A 232 -0.42 -22.71 4.18
C MET A 232 1.10 -22.73 4.37
N THR A 233 1.59 -23.20 5.52
CA THR A 233 3.04 -23.36 5.75
C THR A 233 3.65 -24.37 4.78
N ALA A 234 2.99 -25.52 4.54
CA ALA A 234 3.44 -26.47 3.53
C ALA A 234 3.48 -25.86 2.12
N PHE A 235 2.48 -25.04 1.76
CA PHE A 235 2.51 -24.31 0.49
C PHE A 235 3.68 -23.32 0.41
N MET A 236 3.95 -22.56 1.48
CA MET A 236 5.07 -21.60 1.53
C MET A 236 6.43 -22.30 1.46
N ARG A 237 6.59 -23.50 2.03
CA ARG A 237 7.80 -24.32 1.83
C ARG A 237 8.02 -24.62 0.35
N SER A 238 6.97 -25.03 -0.36
CA SER A 238 7.06 -25.28 -1.81
C SER A 238 7.39 -24.01 -2.60
N VAL A 239 6.86 -22.85 -2.22
CA VAL A 239 7.24 -21.56 -2.83
C VAL A 239 8.72 -21.26 -2.59
N ARG A 240 9.24 -21.48 -1.37
CA ARG A 240 10.66 -21.28 -1.06
C ARG A 240 11.55 -22.19 -1.92
N GLU A 241 11.21 -23.46 -2.03
CA GLU A 241 11.92 -24.40 -2.90
C GLU A 241 11.97 -23.93 -4.36
N LEU A 242 10.86 -23.40 -4.90
CA LEU A 242 10.82 -22.85 -6.26
C LEU A 242 11.72 -21.62 -6.40
N ALA A 243 11.73 -20.74 -5.42
CA ALA A 243 12.58 -19.54 -5.41
C ALA A 243 14.07 -19.91 -5.32
N ASP A 244 14.44 -20.86 -4.45
CA ASP A 244 15.80 -21.35 -4.30
C ASP A 244 16.31 -22.06 -5.56
N ALA A 245 15.46 -22.85 -6.20
CA ALA A 245 15.78 -23.48 -7.47
C ALA A 245 15.98 -22.44 -8.59
N ALA A 246 15.18 -21.37 -8.62
CA ALA A 246 15.37 -20.26 -9.55
C ALA A 246 16.68 -19.51 -9.26
N ALA A 247 16.96 -19.21 -8.01
CA ALA A 247 18.21 -18.57 -7.57
C ALA A 247 19.44 -19.36 -7.99
N LYS A 248 19.42 -20.67 -7.78
CA LYS A 248 20.51 -21.57 -8.21
C LYS A 248 20.74 -21.54 -9.73
N ARG A 249 19.66 -21.51 -10.52
CA ARG A 249 19.79 -21.47 -12.00
C ARG A 249 20.34 -20.14 -12.50
N ARG A 250 19.99 -19.04 -11.84
CA ARG A 250 20.34 -17.68 -12.27
C ARG A 250 21.64 -17.15 -11.69
N GLY A 251 22.13 -17.74 -10.58
CA GLY A 251 23.35 -17.29 -9.91
C GLY A 251 23.16 -16.05 -9.03
N HIS A 252 21.92 -15.65 -8.74
CA HIS A 252 21.59 -14.59 -7.79
C HIS A 252 20.39 -14.97 -6.94
N ALA A 253 20.21 -14.29 -5.80
CA ALA A 253 19.12 -14.57 -4.88
C ALA A 253 17.75 -14.23 -5.52
N VAL A 254 16.76 -15.09 -5.26
CA VAL A 254 15.34 -14.83 -5.52
C VAL A 254 14.62 -14.79 -4.17
N ARG A 255 14.25 -13.60 -3.74
CA ARG A 255 13.62 -13.36 -2.44
C ARG A 255 12.14 -13.70 -2.46
N VAL A 256 11.59 -14.05 -1.30
CA VAL A 256 10.15 -14.29 -1.12
C VAL A 256 9.56 -13.22 -0.20
N LEU A 257 8.57 -12.50 -0.69
CA LEU A 257 7.78 -11.53 0.05
C LEU A 257 6.37 -12.07 0.24
N VAL A 258 5.79 -11.85 1.42
CA VAL A 258 4.39 -12.17 1.68
C VAL A 258 3.63 -10.95 2.16
N ARG A 259 2.45 -10.70 1.58
CA ARG A 259 1.50 -9.70 2.06
C ARG A 259 0.37 -10.39 2.83
N VAL A 260 0.17 -9.99 4.07
CA VAL A 260 -0.77 -10.61 5.02
C VAL A 260 -1.59 -9.54 5.75
N PRO A 261 -2.71 -9.90 6.42
CA PRO A 261 -3.44 -8.98 7.27
C PRO A 261 -2.54 -8.26 8.28
N ALA A 262 -2.85 -6.99 8.55
CA ALA A 262 -2.05 -6.11 9.41
C ALA A 262 -1.86 -6.66 10.83
N ASP A 263 -2.90 -7.27 11.39
CA ASP A 263 -2.87 -7.82 12.74
C ASP A 263 -2.38 -9.28 12.74
N PRO A 264 -1.39 -9.66 13.58
CA PRO A 264 -0.83 -11.01 13.60
C PRO A 264 -1.84 -12.10 13.97
N GLU A 265 -2.75 -11.83 14.90
CA GLU A 265 -3.77 -12.78 15.30
C GLU A 265 -4.79 -13.00 14.18
N THR A 266 -5.19 -11.92 13.54
CA THR A 266 -6.05 -11.97 12.35
C THR A 266 -5.40 -12.77 11.23
N ALA A 267 -4.12 -12.55 10.94
CA ALA A 267 -3.38 -13.30 9.93
C ALA A 267 -3.39 -14.81 10.26
N LEU A 268 -3.08 -15.17 11.50
CA LEU A 268 -3.06 -16.56 11.96
C LEU A 268 -4.45 -17.21 11.86
N ARG A 269 -5.52 -16.50 12.21
CA ARG A 269 -6.90 -17.01 12.11
C ARG A 269 -7.30 -17.36 10.67
N PHE A 270 -6.73 -16.67 9.67
CA PHE A 270 -6.90 -17.02 8.26
C PHE A 270 -5.97 -18.14 7.78
N GLY A 271 -5.11 -18.66 8.66
CA GLY A 271 -4.14 -19.71 8.33
C GLY A 271 -2.77 -19.15 7.92
N PHE A 272 -2.55 -17.83 7.99
CA PHE A 272 -1.27 -17.21 7.62
C PHE A 272 -0.37 -17.06 8.85
N ASP A 273 0.36 -18.13 9.21
CA ASP A 273 1.33 -18.12 10.31
C ASP A 273 2.65 -17.50 9.84
N ALA A 274 2.63 -16.20 9.63
CA ALA A 274 3.79 -15.48 9.12
C ALA A 274 4.99 -15.48 10.09
N ALA A 275 4.74 -15.66 11.39
CA ALA A 275 5.80 -15.80 12.38
C ALA A 275 6.54 -17.14 12.20
N ALA A 276 5.81 -18.24 12.05
CA ALA A 276 6.40 -19.54 11.74
C ALA A 276 7.14 -19.53 10.39
N TRP A 277 6.59 -18.87 9.37
CA TRP A 277 7.26 -18.74 8.07
C TRP A 277 8.59 -17.98 8.18
N ALA A 278 8.65 -16.98 9.04
CA ALA A 278 9.88 -16.24 9.32
C ALA A 278 10.92 -17.10 10.08
N ASP A 279 10.49 -17.84 11.11
CA ASP A 279 11.35 -18.71 11.88
C ASP A 279 11.93 -19.86 11.02
N GLU A 280 11.13 -20.41 10.11
CA GLU A 280 11.56 -21.43 9.14
C GLU A 280 12.33 -20.84 7.93
N LYS A 281 12.54 -19.54 7.87
CA LYS A 281 13.22 -18.84 6.76
C LYS A 281 12.54 -19.04 5.39
N LEU A 282 11.23 -19.19 5.38
CA LEU A 282 10.44 -19.34 4.16
C LEU A 282 10.22 -18.00 3.44
N VAL A 283 10.34 -16.91 4.18
CA VAL A 283 10.11 -15.54 3.70
C VAL A 283 11.29 -14.64 4.03
N ASP A 284 11.56 -13.68 3.15
CA ASP A 284 12.62 -12.68 3.30
C ASP A 284 12.04 -11.30 3.66
N VAL A 285 10.79 -11.02 3.27
CA VAL A 285 10.09 -9.77 3.53
C VAL A 285 8.67 -10.08 3.98
N LEU A 286 8.25 -9.46 5.08
CA LEU A 286 6.87 -9.51 5.57
C LEU A 286 6.19 -8.15 5.40
N VAL A 287 5.04 -8.15 4.77
CA VAL A 287 4.18 -6.98 4.54
C VAL A 287 2.86 -7.14 5.29
N PRO A 288 2.77 -6.74 6.57
CA PRO A 288 1.49 -6.57 7.21
C PRO A 288 0.80 -5.32 6.63
N CYS A 289 -0.44 -5.47 6.17
CA CYS A 289 -1.13 -4.42 5.43
C CYS A 289 -2.61 -4.38 5.82
N PRO A 290 -3.26 -3.21 5.90
CA PRO A 290 -4.71 -3.15 5.98
C PRO A 290 -5.29 -3.71 4.68
N ARG A 291 -6.51 -4.25 4.80
CA ARG A 291 -7.22 -4.72 3.62
C ARG A 291 -7.91 -3.54 2.94
N TRP A 292 -7.80 -3.55 1.67
CA TRP A 292 -8.47 -2.79 0.63
C TRP A 292 -9.03 -1.40 1.00
N GLU A 293 -8.45 -0.38 0.37
CA GLU A 293 -8.90 1.01 0.39
C GLU A 293 -9.04 1.62 1.81
N THR A 294 -8.26 1.12 2.75
CA THR A 294 -8.20 1.67 4.10
C THR A 294 -6.76 1.91 4.53
N THR A 295 -6.56 2.87 5.42
CA THR A 295 -5.26 3.10 6.02
C THR A 295 -5.38 3.33 7.51
N ASP A 296 -4.31 3.05 8.24
CA ASP A 296 -4.24 3.23 9.66
C ASP A 296 -2.80 3.55 10.05
N ASN A 297 -2.59 4.66 10.73
CA ASN A 297 -1.26 4.99 11.24
C ASN A 297 -0.87 4.13 12.44
N ASP A 298 -1.83 3.51 13.10
CA ASP A 298 -1.61 2.64 14.26
C ASP A 298 -1.57 1.14 13.89
N LEU A 299 -0.96 0.81 12.75
CA LEU A 299 -0.66 -0.59 12.43
C LEU A 299 0.22 -1.19 13.54
N PRO A 300 0.03 -2.47 13.91
CA PRO A 300 0.81 -3.11 14.97
C PRO A 300 2.23 -3.51 14.50
N THR A 301 2.91 -2.57 13.84
CA THR A 301 4.26 -2.76 13.29
C THR A 301 5.28 -3.07 14.38
N ASP A 302 5.16 -2.45 15.54
CA ASP A 302 6.02 -2.74 16.71
C ASP A 302 5.81 -4.16 17.25
N LEU A 303 4.60 -4.71 17.18
CA LEU A 303 4.32 -6.10 17.55
C LEU A 303 4.97 -7.07 16.54
N TRP A 304 4.80 -6.82 15.25
CA TRP A 304 5.48 -7.60 14.21
C TRP A 304 7.01 -7.53 14.38
N LYS A 305 7.56 -6.33 14.66
CA LYS A 305 8.99 -6.18 14.89
C LYS A 305 9.50 -7.03 16.06
N ARG A 306 8.71 -7.13 17.14
CA ARG A 306 9.03 -8.02 18.27
C ARG A 306 8.98 -9.50 17.90
N LEU A 307 7.97 -9.92 17.13
CA LEU A 307 7.85 -11.30 16.65
C LEU A 307 9.03 -11.68 15.74
N LEU A 308 9.44 -10.78 14.85
CA LEU A 308 10.49 -11.02 13.86
C LEU A 308 11.92 -10.79 14.34
N ARG A 309 12.13 -10.35 15.58
CA ARG A 309 13.45 -9.86 16.08
C ARG A 309 14.65 -10.81 15.93
N LYS A 310 14.41 -12.11 15.75
CA LYS A 310 15.47 -13.14 15.66
C LYS A 310 15.55 -13.81 14.27
N THR A 311 14.69 -13.41 13.34
CA THR A 311 14.52 -14.12 12.07
C THR A 311 15.35 -13.56 10.93
N GLY A 312 15.72 -12.28 10.99
CA GLY A 312 16.36 -11.56 9.87
C GLY A 312 15.39 -11.14 8.76
N VAL A 313 14.09 -11.41 8.91
CA VAL A 313 13.05 -11.00 7.95
C VAL A 313 12.88 -9.48 8.00
N GLN A 314 12.87 -8.86 6.83
CA GLN A 314 12.64 -7.43 6.66
C GLN A 314 11.15 -7.11 6.83
N LEU A 315 10.83 -6.19 7.74
CA LEU A 315 9.45 -5.75 7.98
C LEU A 315 9.13 -4.51 7.14
N ALA A 316 8.18 -4.64 6.22
CA ALA A 316 7.74 -3.61 5.31
C ALA A 316 6.22 -3.39 5.43
N PRO A 317 5.72 -2.66 6.44
CA PRO A 317 4.28 -2.40 6.56
C PRO A 317 3.73 -1.78 5.28
N GLY A 318 2.51 -2.19 4.92
CA GLY A 318 1.86 -1.82 3.68
C GLY A 318 0.90 -0.64 3.83
N LEU A 319 0.92 0.25 2.85
CA LEU A 319 -0.01 1.36 2.68
C LEU A 319 -0.91 1.11 1.48
N GLU A 320 -2.22 1.12 1.69
CA GLU A 320 -3.18 1.29 0.62
C GLU A 320 -3.19 2.77 0.19
N LEU A 321 -2.81 3.04 -1.04
CA LEU A 321 -2.74 4.41 -1.56
C LEU A 321 -4.11 4.98 -1.94
N ARG A 322 -5.08 4.12 -2.21
CA ARG A 322 -6.48 4.47 -2.35
C ARG A 322 -7.19 4.21 -1.04
N ILE A 323 -7.94 5.18 -0.57
CA ILE A 323 -8.69 5.04 0.67
C ILE A 323 -10.14 5.47 0.51
N CYS A 324 -11.03 4.80 1.25
CA CYS A 324 -12.40 5.22 1.49
C CYS A 324 -12.53 5.64 2.94
N ASP A 325 -13.22 6.73 3.20
CA ASP A 325 -13.55 7.15 4.57
C ASP A 325 -14.70 6.31 5.15
N HIS A 326 -15.51 5.72 4.29
CA HIS A 326 -16.69 4.96 4.65
C HIS A 326 -16.93 3.85 3.62
N PRO A 327 -17.45 2.66 4.04
CA PRO A 327 -17.91 1.64 3.09
C PRO A 327 -18.86 2.26 2.07
N TRP A 328 -18.69 1.89 0.80
CA TRP A 328 -19.56 2.31 -0.31
C TRP A 328 -19.37 3.72 -0.86
N LYS A 329 -18.41 4.49 -0.38
CA LYS A 329 -18.02 5.73 -1.05
C LYS A 329 -16.94 5.49 -2.10
N ALA A 330 -16.87 6.39 -3.08
CA ALA A 330 -15.82 6.33 -4.09
C ALA A 330 -14.45 6.57 -3.44
N PRO A 331 -13.47 5.67 -3.65
CA PRO A 331 -12.14 5.83 -3.09
C PRO A 331 -11.42 7.02 -3.73
N PHE A 332 -10.49 7.59 -2.99
CA PHE A 332 -9.61 8.66 -3.45
C PHE A 332 -8.16 8.36 -3.05
N TYR A 333 -7.22 9.04 -3.69
CA TYR A 333 -5.81 8.90 -3.37
C TYR A 333 -5.44 9.71 -2.13
N MET A 334 -4.56 9.14 -1.31
CA MET A 334 -4.00 9.84 -0.16
C MET A 334 -3.22 11.08 -0.59
N LEU A 335 -3.30 12.12 0.24
CA LEU A 335 -2.51 13.32 0.06
C LEU A 335 -1.06 13.10 0.51
N THR A 336 -0.13 13.85 -0.06
CA THR A 336 1.31 13.77 0.27
C THR A 336 1.58 13.87 1.78
N ASN A 337 0.89 14.77 2.49
CA ASN A 337 1.05 14.91 3.94
C ASN A 337 0.57 13.68 4.72
N GLN A 338 -0.45 12.99 4.24
CA GLN A 338 -0.96 11.76 4.84
C GLN A 338 0.00 10.61 4.63
N ILE A 339 0.57 10.49 3.42
CA ILE A 339 1.60 9.48 3.11
C ILE A 339 2.83 9.70 4.00
N ARG A 340 3.28 10.95 4.17
CA ARG A 340 4.37 11.30 5.09
C ARG A 340 4.05 10.97 6.55
N GLY A 341 2.82 11.27 7.00
CA GLY A 341 2.36 10.96 8.34
C GLY A 341 2.36 9.46 8.61
N TRP A 342 1.84 8.69 7.66
CA TRP A 342 1.87 7.23 7.75
C TRP A 342 3.31 6.70 7.76
N ALA A 343 4.17 7.13 6.85
CA ALA A 343 5.56 6.69 6.79
C ALA A 343 6.33 7.01 8.07
N ALA A 344 6.18 8.24 8.62
CA ALA A 344 6.80 8.64 9.88
C ALA A 344 6.34 7.76 11.05
N ALA A 345 5.04 7.41 11.10
CA ALA A 345 4.49 6.50 12.09
C ALA A 345 5.12 5.11 11.97
N GLN A 346 5.17 4.52 10.78
CA GLN A 346 5.69 3.17 10.60
C GLN A 346 7.19 3.07 10.91
N TYR A 347 7.97 4.06 10.52
CA TYR A 347 9.39 4.11 10.88
C TYR A 347 9.60 4.22 12.39
N SER A 348 8.77 5.01 13.10
CA SER A 348 8.84 5.11 14.56
C SER A 348 8.48 3.81 15.26
N LEU A 349 7.63 2.98 14.66
CA LEU A 349 7.24 1.66 15.13
C LEU A 349 8.25 0.55 14.76
N GLY A 350 9.32 0.89 14.04
CA GLY A 350 10.43 -0.02 13.74
C GLY A 350 10.39 -0.67 12.35
N ALA A 351 9.66 -0.11 11.39
CA ALA A 351 9.68 -0.58 10.00
C ALA A 351 11.10 -0.55 9.41
N ASP A 352 11.51 -1.61 8.72
CA ASP A 352 12.77 -1.69 7.99
C ASP A 352 12.66 -1.14 6.57
N ALA A 353 11.46 -1.14 6.02
CA ALA A 353 11.10 -0.71 4.68
C ALA A 353 9.64 -0.25 4.66
N LEU A 354 9.18 0.30 3.55
CA LEU A 354 7.77 0.60 3.30
C LEU A 354 7.29 -0.15 2.07
N TYR A 355 6.00 -0.49 2.06
CA TYR A 355 5.35 -1.13 0.91
C TYR A 355 4.13 -0.31 0.49
N LEU A 356 4.03 0.00 -0.81
CA LEU A 356 2.97 0.80 -1.41
C LEU A 356 2.12 -0.10 -2.32
N TYR A 357 0.84 -0.23 -1.99
CA TYR A 357 -0.10 -1.09 -2.70
C TYR A 357 -1.08 -0.30 -3.56
N ASN A 358 -1.55 -0.91 -4.64
CA ASN A 358 -2.48 -0.30 -5.59
C ASN A 358 -1.98 1.05 -6.14
N TYR A 359 -0.71 1.08 -6.54
CA TYR A 359 -0.18 2.20 -7.27
C TYR A 359 -0.50 2.02 -8.77
N PHE A 360 -1.36 2.89 -9.28
CA PHE A 360 -1.90 2.78 -10.64
C PHE A 360 -1.45 3.90 -11.57
N ASP A 361 -0.41 4.62 -11.24
CA ASP A 361 0.00 5.78 -12.01
C ASP A 361 0.67 5.40 -13.32
N ASP A 362 0.22 6.04 -14.40
CA ASP A 362 0.75 5.92 -15.74
C ASP A 362 1.13 7.30 -16.31
N PRO A 363 2.43 7.60 -16.47
CA PRO A 363 2.89 8.89 -16.95
C PRO A 363 2.58 9.16 -18.42
N GLY A 364 2.34 8.11 -19.21
CA GLY A 364 1.98 8.24 -20.64
C GLY A 364 0.56 8.74 -20.85
N TRP A 365 -0.25 8.82 -19.79
CA TRP A 365 -1.65 9.10 -19.92
C TRP A 365 -1.98 10.59 -19.84
N LYS A 366 -2.24 11.20 -20.98
CA LYS A 366 -2.57 12.63 -21.10
C LYS A 366 -4.08 12.92 -21.23
N ASN A 367 -4.96 11.92 -21.15
CA ASN A 367 -6.39 12.14 -21.42
C ASN A 367 -7.17 12.52 -20.14
N PRO A 368 -7.62 13.77 -20.00
CA PRO A 368 -8.36 14.24 -18.83
C PRO A 368 -9.77 13.66 -18.69
N LYS A 369 -10.28 12.91 -19.69
CA LYS A 369 -11.63 12.33 -19.66
C LYS A 369 -11.70 10.99 -18.91
N THR A 370 -10.57 10.40 -18.58
CA THR A 370 -10.50 9.10 -17.90
C THR A 370 -10.26 9.21 -16.40
N THR A 371 -10.83 10.22 -15.80
CA THR A 371 -10.70 10.62 -14.41
C THR A 371 -11.31 9.63 -13.40
N TYR A 372 -11.01 8.35 -13.49
CA TYR A 372 -11.18 7.45 -12.34
C TYR A 372 -10.10 7.70 -11.27
N TRP A 373 -9.01 8.35 -11.63
CA TRP A 373 -7.82 8.49 -10.81
C TRP A 373 -7.51 9.98 -10.66
N ARG A 374 -7.68 10.50 -9.47
CA ARG A 374 -7.29 11.86 -9.12
C ARG A 374 -5.84 11.83 -8.67
N SER A 375 -5.07 12.80 -9.09
CA SER A 375 -3.69 12.92 -8.61
C SER A 375 -3.67 13.31 -7.13
N PHE A 376 -2.59 12.92 -6.47
CA PHE A 376 -2.28 13.38 -5.12
C PHE A 376 -2.22 14.91 -5.07
N ASP A 377 -2.74 15.50 -3.99
CA ASP A 377 -2.72 16.94 -3.73
C ASP A 377 -3.48 17.84 -4.74
N GLN A 378 -4.32 17.28 -5.58
CA GLN A 378 -5.15 18.11 -6.46
C GLN A 378 -6.52 18.41 -5.86
N PRO A 379 -7.01 19.66 -5.95
CA PRO A 379 -8.37 20.01 -5.55
C PRO A 379 -9.43 19.18 -6.27
N GLN A 380 -10.56 18.94 -5.63
CA GLN A 380 -11.70 18.30 -6.29
C GLN A 380 -12.08 19.05 -7.57
N GLY A 381 -12.21 18.31 -8.66
CA GLY A 381 -12.59 18.89 -9.97
C GLY A 381 -11.41 19.29 -10.87
N THR A 382 -10.16 19.18 -10.40
CA THR A 382 -8.99 19.40 -11.26
C THR A 382 -8.89 18.30 -12.31
N LYS A 383 -8.76 18.69 -13.58
CA LYS A 383 -8.59 17.77 -14.70
C LYS A 383 -7.09 17.59 -14.98
N GLY A 384 -6.65 16.34 -15.05
CA GLY A 384 -5.26 15.99 -15.36
C GLY A 384 -4.44 15.53 -14.16
N VAL A 385 -3.32 14.87 -14.44
CA VAL A 385 -2.41 14.32 -13.44
C VAL A 385 -1.16 15.20 -13.39
N ASP A 386 -0.84 15.74 -12.22
CA ASP A 386 0.44 16.44 -11.99
C ASP A 386 1.50 15.43 -11.56
N TRP A 387 2.19 14.86 -12.52
CA TRP A 387 3.26 13.87 -12.32
C TRP A 387 4.41 14.40 -11.49
N ALA A 388 4.75 15.67 -11.63
CA ALA A 388 5.85 16.26 -10.88
C ALA A 388 5.57 16.21 -9.37
N ASN A 389 4.32 16.48 -8.97
CA ASN A 389 3.90 16.35 -7.57
C ASN A 389 3.79 14.90 -7.12
N GLN A 390 3.33 14.01 -7.97
CA GLN A 390 3.20 12.58 -7.63
C GLN A 390 4.55 11.91 -7.38
N LEU A 391 5.55 12.20 -8.20
CA LEU A 391 6.90 11.67 -8.02
C LEU A 391 7.66 12.35 -6.88
N LYS A 392 7.19 13.51 -6.40
CA LYS A 392 7.90 14.29 -5.38
C LYS A 392 8.01 13.54 -4.05
N TRP A 393 6.90 13.03 -3.54
CA TRP A 393 6.90 12.31 -2.26
C TRP A 393 7.63 10.95 -2.36
N LEU A 394 7.68 10.33 -3.54
CA LEU A 394 8.49 9.12 -3.79
C LEU A 394 10.00 9.38 -3.68
N LYS A 395 10.46 10.63 -3.68
CA LYS A 395 11.86 11.01 -3.45
C LYS A 395 12.18 11.33 -1.99
N GLU A 396 11.18 11.29 -1.13
CA GLU A 396 11.28 11.67 0.28
C GLU A 396 10.94 10.51 1.24
N ILE A 397 10.06 9.60 0.78
CA ILE A 397 9.42 8.61 1.65
C ILE A 397 10.39 7.56 2.20
N GLY A 398 11.47 7.29 1.50
CA GLY A 398 12.52 6.37 1.94
C GLY A 398 13.46 6.95 3.02
N SER A 399 13.32 8.22 3.38
CA SER A 399 14.12 8.84 4.44
C SER A 399 13.29 9.09 5.68
N PRO A 400 13.49 8.31 6.78
CA PRO A 400 12.83 8.54 8.06
C PRO A 400 12.97 9.98 8.56
N GLU A 401 14.14 10.58 8.37
CA GLU A 401 14.45 11.94 8.83
C GLU A 401 13.66 12.98 8.02
N GLN A 402 13.58 12.85 6.70
CA GLN A 402 12.84 13.77 5.84
C GLN A 402 11.34 13.73 6.12
N VAL A 403 10.75 12.53 6.23
CA VAL A 403 9.31 12.42 6.54
C VAL A 403 9.00 12.92 7.96
N ALA A 404 9.87 12.70 8.93
CA ALA A 404 9.70 13.20 10.29
C ALA A 404 9.83 14.72 10.37
N ALA A 405 10.71 15.34 9.58
CA ALA A 405 10.90 16.79 9.52
C ALA A 405 9.81 17.50 8.71
N GLY A 406 9.13 16.84 7.78
CA GLY A 406 8.12 17.41 6.89
C GLY A 406 6.81 17.78 7.59
N GLN A 407 5.97 18.54 6.88
CA GLN A 407 4.54 18.65 7.24
C GLN A 407 3.89 17.31 6.98
N ARG A 408 3.02 16.87 7.90
CA ARG A 408 2.40 15.57 7.83
C ARG A 408 1.06 15.50 8.54
N ASP A 409 0.24 14.54 8.14
CA ASP A 409 -1.08 14.28 8.71
C ASP A 409 -1.16 12.82 9.14
N HIS A 410 -1.36 12.59 10.42
CA HIS A 410 -1.58 11.27 10.99
C HIS A 410 -3.07 11.03 11.11
N MET A 411 -3.58 9.93 10.58
CA MET A 411 -5.02 9.72 10.50
C MET A 411 -5.44 8.30 10.88
N LEU A 412 -6.66 8.20 11.39
CA LEU A 412 -7.42 6.97 11.45
C LEU A 412 -8.61 7.09 10.52
N THR A 413 -8.90 6.04 9.78
CA THR A 413 -10.06 5.97 8.90
C THR A 413 -10.87 4.72 9.20
N TYR A 414 -12.00 4.58 8.51
CA TYR A 414 -12.71 3.31 8.47
C TYR A 414 -11.72 2.22 8.04
N ARG A 415 -11.73 1.11 8.76
CA ARG A 415 -10.94 -0.05 8.42
C ARG A 415 -11.85 -1.10 7.78
N ASP A 416 -11.63 -1.42 6.50
CA ASP A 416 -12.28 -2.58 5.90
C ASP A 416 -11.68 -3.84 6.52
N LEU A 417 -12.35 -4.27 7.56
CA LEU A 417 -12.07 -5.52 8.20
C LEU A 417 -12.93 -6.55 7.51
N VAL A 418 -12.29 -7.63 7.15
CA VAL A 418 -12.95 -8.77 6.57
C VAL A 418 -14.15 -9.13 7.45
N PRO A 419 -15.38 -9.16 6.93
CA PRO A 419 -16.61 -9.09 7.73
C PRO A 419 -16.89 -10.31 8.63
N LEU A 420 -16.00 -11.29 8.71
CA LEU A 420 -16.25 -12.50 9.50
C LEU A 420 -16.16 -12.32 11.00
N TRP A 421 -15.53 -11.25 11.48
CA TRP A 421 -15.39 -11.03 12.92
C TRP A 421 -15.83 -9.63 13.27
N ASP A 422 -17.04 -9.50 13.79
CA ASP A 422 -17.56 -8.25 14.35
C ASP A 422 -16.68 -7.70 15.49
N GLU A 423 -15.82 -8.55 16.06
CA GLU A 423 -14.90 -8.23 17.14
C GLU A 423 -13.65 -7.46 16.69
N VAL A 424 -13.36 -7.41 15.40
CA VAL A 424 -12.20 -6.68 14.93
C VAL A 424 -12.42 -5.19 15.09
N ARG A 425 -11.55 -4.56 15.82
CA ARG A 425 -11.61 -3.16 16.25
C ARG A 425 -11.60 -2.20 15.06
N ARG A 426 -12.77 -1.78 14.63
CA ARG A 426 -12.92 -0.67 13.70
C ARG A 426 -12.75 0.63 14.48
N PRO A 427 -11.82 1.51 14.11
CA PRO A 427 -11.70 2.79 14.78
C PRO A 427 -12.95 3.64 14.54
N PHE A 428 -13.55 3.56 13.34
CA PHE A 428 -14.72 4.34 12.94
C PHE A 428 -15.79 3.51 12.21
N PRO A 429 -17.08 3.91 12.27
CA PRO A 429 -17.60 4.98 13.14
C PRO A 429 -17.48 4.61 14.62
N ALA A 430 -17.16 5.59 15.46
CA ALA A 430 -16.99 5.39 16.89
C ALA A 430 -18.08 6.12 17.70
N ARG A 431 -18.73 5.38 18.59
CA ARG A 431 -19.71 5.97 19.51
C ARG A 431 -19.01 6.42 20.78
N VAL A 432 -19.28 7.66 21.19
CA VAL A 432 -18.87 8.23 22.47
C VAL A 432 -20.11 8.34 23.33
N GLU A 433 -20.16 7.58 24.43
CA GLU A 433 -21.28 7.62 25.36
C GLU A 433 -21.15 8.81 26.29
N LYS A 434 -22.30 9.32 26.79
CA LYS A 434 -22.32 10.42 27.72
C LYS A 434 -21.49 10.14 28.97
N GLY A 435 -20.50 10.99 29.25
CA GLY A 435 -19.65 10.89 30.43
C GLY A 435 -18.65 9.73 30.45
N ALA A 436 -18.58 8.92 29.38
CA ALA A 436 -17.60 7.87 29.25
C ALA A 436 -16.53 8.28 28.22
N PRO A 437 -15.24 8.21 28.59
CA PRO A 437 -14.17 8.57 27.66
C PRO A 437 -14.03 7.53 26.54
N LYS A 438 -13.79 8.01 25.32
CA LYS A 438 -13.36 7.21 24.17
C LYS A 438 -11.92 7.53 23.84
N PHE A 439 -11.12 6.49 23.69
CA PHE A 439 -9.70 6.63 23.41
C PHE A 439 -9.36 6.18 21.99
N PHE A 440 -8.45 6.93 21.37
CA PHE A 440 -7.84 6.59 20.09
C PHE A 440 -6.32 6.74 20.22
N ARG A 441 -5.57 5.85 19.57
CA ARG A 441 -4.12 5.94 19.49
C ARG A 441 -3.73 6.24 18.06
N LEU A 442 -2.83 7.22 17.89
CA LEU A 442 -2.15 7.55 16.65
C LEU A 442 -0.64 7.40 16.86
N ALA A 443 -0.01 6.50 16.16
CA ALA A 443 1.43 6.53 16.06
C ALA A 443 1.84 7.76 15.24
N THR A 444 2.69 8.63 15.81
CA THR A 444 3.10 9.87 15.14
C THR A 444 4.60 9.92 14.89
N GLY A 445 5.35 9.08 15.59
CA GLY A 445 6.76 9.31 15.76
C GLY A 445 7.01 10.65 16.47
N ARG A 446 8.26 10.90 16.80
CA ARG A 446 8.65 12.12 17.50
C ARG A 446 8.31 13.36 16.68
N ILE A 447 7.64 14.31 17.31
CA ILE A 447 7.30 15.58 16.68
C ILE A 447 8.42 16.58 16.96
N PRO A 448 9.05 17.17 15.91
CA PRO A 448 10.09 18.17 16.09
C PRO A 448 9.58 19.40 16.85
N ALA A 449 10.43 20.00 17.66
CA ALA A 449 10.11 21.25 18.34
C ALA A 449 9.73 22.37 17.35
N GLY A 450 8.90 23.31 17.78
CA GLY A 450 8.49 24.43 16.95
C GLY A 450 7.47 24.05 15.86
N ARG A 451 6.67 23.03 16.09
CA ARG A 451 5.53 22.67 15.24
C ARG A 451 4.21 23.10 15.88
N THR A 452 3.24 23.42 15.06
CA THR A 452 1.84 23.58 15.48
C THR A 452 1.10 22.29 15.22
N LEU A 453 0.25 21.89 16.16
CA LEU A 453 -0.53 20.66 16.12
C LEU A 453 -2.03 21.00 16.11
N ARG A 454 -2.76 20.42 15.16
CA ARG A 454 -4.20 20.55 15.05
C ARG A 454 -4.83 19.16 15.00
N LEU A 455 -5.72 18.87 15.91
CA LEU A 455 -6.55 17.66 15.86
C LEU A 455 -7.86 17.99 15.16
N ARG A 456 -8.29 17.15 14.25
CA ARG A 456 -9.56 17.27 13.55
C ARG A 456 -10.39 16.02 13.81
N LEU A 457 -11.63 16.23 14.26
CA LEU A 457 -12.61 15.18 14.54
C LEU A 457 -13.83 15.36 13.64
N GLY A 458 -14.14 14.37 12.81
CA GLY A 458 -15.42 14.29 12.10
C GLY A 458 -16.51 13.89 13.10
N VAL A 459 -17.47 14.77 13.33
CA VAL A 459 -18.53 14.56 14.31
C VAL A 459 -19.90 14.67 13.64
N LYS A 460 -20.68 13.62 13.72
CA LYS A 460 -22.04 13.60 13.16
C LYS A 460 -22.89 14.73 13.76
N GLY A 461 -23.44 15.56 12.86
CA GLY A 461 -24.20 16.76 13.29
C GLY A 461 -23.32 17.93 13.76
N GLY A 462 -21.99 17.83 13.75
CA GLY A 462 -21.06 18.94 13.98
C GLY A 462 -21.02 19.52 15.39
N ARG A 463 -21.65 18.87 16.38
CA ARG A 463 -21.59 19.32 17.77
C ARG A 463 -20.26 18.87 18.38
N PRO A 464 -19.41 19.81 18.84
CA PRO A 464 -18.12 19.44 19.41
C PRO A 464 -18.31 18.62 20.70
N PRO A 465 -17.47 17.58 20.93
CA PRO A 465 -17.29 16.93 22.22
C PRO A 465 -17.04 17.94 23.33
N SER A 466 -17.51 17.65 24.57
CA SER A 466 -17.35 18.55 25.70
C SER A 466 -15.91 18.78 26.12
N GLN A 467 -15.09 17.75 26.01
CA GLN A 467 -13.66 17.80 26.32
C GLN A 467 -12.87 16.86 25.38
N VAL A 468 -11.70 17.33 24.96
CA VAL A 468 -10.76 16.56 24.17
C VAL A 468 -9.37 16.74 24.76
N PHE A 469 -8.65 15.64 24.95
CA PHE A 469 -7.28 15.63 25.45
C PHE A 469 -6.37 14.87 24.46
N VAL A 470 -5.12 15.29 24.42
CA VAL A 470 -4.05 14.52 23.78
C VAL A 470 -2.92 14.31 24.79
N ASN A 471 -2.59 13.05 25.06
CA ASN A 471 -1.63 12.66 26.10
C ASN A 471 -1.90 13.37 27.44
N SER A 472 -3.18 13.31 27.89
CA SER A 472 -3.70 13.93 29.11
C SER A 472 -3.61 15.48 29.16
N ARG A 473 -3.27 16.14 28.04
CA ARG A 473 -3.24 17.60 27.93
C ARG A 473 -4.51 18.11 27.27
N PRO A 474 -5.23 19.06 27.88
CA PRO A 474 -6.49 19.57 27.32
C PRO A 474 -6.24 20.31 26.00
N CYS A 475 -7.05 20.00 25.00
CA CYS A 475 -7.03 20.66 23.69
C CYS A 475 -8.01 21.83 23.67
N ARG A 476 -7.64 22.92 23.00
CA ARG A 476 -8.48 24.10 22.85
C ARG A 476 -9.30 24.00 21.57
N TYR A 477 -10.62 24.01 21.69
CA TYR A 477 -11.50 24.04 20.53
C TYR A 477 -11.35 25.35 19.75
N LEU A 478 -11.24 25.26 18.42
CA LEU A 478 -11.02 26.38 17.50
C LEU A 478 -12.25 26.73 16.66
N GLY A 479 -13.20 25.83 16.51
CA GLY A 479 -14.37 25.97 15.66
C GLY A 479 -14.58 24.75 14.75
N ASN A 480 -15.60 24.83 13.90
CA ASN A 480 -15.86 23.82 12.89
C ASN A 480 -15.32 24.25 11.53
N GLU A 481 -14.79 23.29 10.79
CA GLU A 481 -14.54 23.38 9.34
C GLU A 481 -15.65 22.62 8.61
N GLU A 482 -15.86 22.96 7.34
CA GLU A 482 -16.69 22.15 6.46
C GLU A 482 -16.12 20.74 6.37
N CYS A 483 -16.99 19.78 6.03
CA CYS A 483 -16.54 18.41 5.80
C CYS A 483 -15.44 18.38 4.74
N VAL A 484 -14.48 17.48 4.91
CA VAL A 484 -13.53 17.13 3.85
C VAL A 484 -14.19 16.00 3.05
N PRO A 485 -14.82 16.28 1.90
CA PRO A 485 -15.66 15.30 1.18
C PRO A 485 -14.96 14.01 0.83
N ALA A 486 -13.63 14.04 0.86
CA ALA A 486 -12.78 12.89 0.64
C ALA A 486 -12.72 11.94 1.86
N PHE A 487 -12.96 12.43 3.09
CA PHE A 487 -12.78 11.66 4.32
C PHE A 487 -14.08 11.43 5.06
N THR A 488 -14.90 12.46 5.17
CA THR A 488 -16.19 12.37 5.87
C THR A 488 -17.17 13.38 5.32
N SER A 489 -18.46 13.05 5.37
CA SER A 489 -19.55 14.00 5.12
C SER A 489 -19.93 14.80 6.36
N ASP A 490 -19.37 14.45 7.51
CA ASP A 490 -19.66 15.13 8.76
C ASP A 490 -18.81 16.39 8.93
N PRO A 491 -19.33 17.43 9.61
CA PRO A 491 -18.55 18.61 9.98
C PRO A 491 -17.33 18.22 10.82
N ILE A 492 -16.23 18.95 10.62
CA ILE A 492 -14.96 18.72 11.31
C ILE A 492 -14.85 19.69 12.50
N CYS A 493 -14.82 19.17 13.71
CA CYS A 493 -14.45 19.91 14.91
C CYS A 493 -12.93 20.00 15.02
N VAL A 494 -12.40 21.21 15.10
CA VAL A 494 -10.95 21.49 15.08
C VAL A 494 -10.47 21.90 16.46
N TYR A 495 -9.34 21.31 16.88
CA TYR A 495 -8.71 21.59 18.16
C TYR A 495 -7.24 21.95 18.00
N GLU A 496 -6.77 22.93 18.75
CA GLU A 496 -5.34 23.15 18.95
C GLU A 496 -4.83 22.16 20.00
N VAL A 497 -3.75 21.46 19.68
CA VAL A 497 -3.14 20.45 20.54
C VAL A 497 -1.86 21.05 21.17
N PRO A 498 -1.72 21.00 22.50
CA PRO A 498 -0.47 21.39 23.17
C PRO A 498 0.71 20.53 22.67
N PRO A 499 1.93 21.08 22.57
CA PRO A 499 3.10 20.29 22.20
C PRO A 499 3.33 19.12 23.16
N TYR A 500 3.77 17.99 22.60
CA TYR A 500 4.13 16.80 23.34
C TYR A 500 5.40 16.16 22.78
N THR A 501 6.03 15.25 23.53
CA THR A 501 7.32 14.63 23.19
C THR A 501 7.22 13.13 22.96
N GLU A 502 6.08 12.55 23.22
CA GLU A 502 5.77 11.12 23.06
C GLU A 502 5.74 10.72 21.59
N ASP A 503 6.04 9.48 21.25
CA ASP A 503 6.04 8.96 19.88
C ASP A 503 4.63 8.62 19.35
N ALA A 504 3.62 8.76 20.22
CA ALA A 504 2.21 8.55 19.86
C ALA A 504 1.32 9.62 20.50
N ALA A 505 0.23 9.93 19.84
CA ALA A 505 -0.88 10.71 20.41
C ALA A 505 -1.96 9.75 20.90
N VAL A 506 -2.26 9.80 22.20
CA VAL A 506 -3.45 9.18 22.79
C VAL A 506 -4.52 10.25 22.90
N VAL A 507 -5.50 10.17 22.03
CA VAL A 507 -6.63 11.12 21.98
C VAL A 507 -7.74 10.57 22.87
N GLU A 508 -8.16 11.37 23.85
CA GLU A 508 -9.29 11.09 24.72
C GLU A 508 -10.42 12.07 24.41
N VAL A 509 -11.61 11.54 24.18
CA VAL A 509 -12.80 12.32 23.81
C VAL A 509 -13.90 12.04 24.81
N LEU A 510 -14.45 13.12 25.42
CA LEU A 510 -15.62 13.06 26.30
C LEU A 510 -16.76 13.89 25.71
N ALA A 511 -17.99 13.43 25.88
CA ALA A 511 -19.20 14.12 25.43
C ALA A 511 -20.27 14.19 26.52
N ASP A 512 -20.98 15.33 26.61
CA ASP A 512 -22.09 15.53 27.53
C ASP A 512 -23.40 14.90 27.04
N ALA A 513 -23.45 14.50 25.80
CA ALA A 513 -24.51 13.73 25.16
C ALA A 513 -23.85 12.69 24.22
N PRO A 514 -24.54 11.58 23.92
CA PRO A 514 -23.99 10.59 22.95
C PRO A 514 -23.61 11.26 21.65
N ALA A 515 -22.40 10.96 21.15
CA ALA A 515 -21.87 11.48 19.90
C ALA A 515 -21.34 10.32 19.03
N GLU A 516 -21.35 10.50 17.72
CA GLU A 516 -20.76 9.56 16.77
C GLU A 516 -19.61 10.26 16.02
N LEU A 517 -18.45 9.64 16.06
CA LEU A 517 -17.25 10.13 15.37
C LEU A 517 -17.02 9.31 14.10
N SER A 518 -16.73 9.99 13.01
CA SER A 518 -16.50 9.37 11.70
C SER A 518 -15.09 9.52 11.18
N HIS A 519 -14.29 10.40 11.78
CA HIS A 519 -12.93 10.69 11.34
C HIS A 519 -12.08 11.26 12.47
N LEU A 520 -10.77 11.01 12.40
CA LEU A 520 -9.76 11.61 13.26
C LEU A 520 -8.46 11.76 12.50
N ASP A 521 -7.94 12.98 12.46
CA ASP A 521 -6.56 13.23 12.02
C ASP A 521 -5.84 14.25 12.91
N LEU A 522 -4.52 14.10 13.00
CA LEU A 522 -3.61 15.02 13.65
C LEU A 522 -2.67 15.63 12.62
N GLN A 523 -2.79 16.92 12.42
CA GLN A 523 -1.97 17.69 11.50
C GLN A 523 -0.74 18.26 12.20
N VAL A 524 0.43 18.04 11.64
CA VAL A 524 1.72 18.60 12.06
C VAL A 524 2.16 19.64 11.02
N ARG A 525 2.25 20.91 11.42
CA ARG A 525 2.56 22.03 10.53
C ARG A 525 3.78 22.83 11.02
N GLN A 526 4.47 23.48 10.10
CA GLN A 526 5.53 24.43 10.45
C GLN A 526 4.94 25.75 10.97
N ILE A 527 5.59 26.34 11.96
CA ILE A 527 5.24 27.71 12.38
C ILE A 527 5.75 28.66 11.28
N CYS A 528 4.83 29.28 10.56
CA CYS A 528 5.17 30.37 9.65
C CYS A 528 5.66 31.58 10.48
N ARG A 529 6.97 31.83 10.48
CA ARG A 529 7.50 33.09 11.04
C ARG A 529 7.15 34.22 10.07
N GLY A 530 6.25 35.11 10.43
CA GLY A 530 6.06 36.37 9.68
C GLY A 530 4.67 36.73 9.17
N THR A 531 3.61 36.04 9.55
CA THR A 531 2.24 36.46 9.20
C THR A 531 1.42 36.76 10.46
N ASP A 532 0.64 37.85 10.38
CA ASP A 532 -0.34 38.28 11.36
C ASP A 532 -1.18 37.07 11.87
N PRO A 533 -1.40 36.92 13.18
CA PRO A 533 -2.21 35.84 13.74
C PRO A 533 -3.59 35.70 13.09
N ALA A 534 -4.22 36.79 12.65
CA ALA A 534 -5.51 36.78 11.97
C ALA A 534 -5.44 36.23 10.53
N LYS A 535 -4.29 36.36 9.84
CA LYS A 535 -4.06 35.78 8.51
C LYS A 535 -3.57 34.32 8.55
N ARG A 536 -3.11 33.83 9.71
CA ARG A 536 -2.68 32.43 9.91
C ARG A 536 -3.81 31.43 9.78
N LEU A 537 -5.03 31.85 10.05
CA LEU A 537 -6.23 30.98 9.94
C LEU A 537 -6.67 30.73 8.49
N LEU A 538 -6.33 31.63 7.55
CA LEU A 538 -6.82 31.57 6.16
C LEU A 538 -5.86 30.90 5.16
N LEU A 539 -4.59 30.69 5.50
CA LEU A 539 -3.58 30.11 4.58
C LEU A 539 -3.38 28.60 4.74
N GLY A 540 -4.07 27.96 5.67
CA GLY A 540 -4.08 26.50 5.84
C GLY A 540 -5.08 25.74 4.98
N GLY A 541 -5.81 26.43 4.11
CA GLY A 541 -6.94 25.91 3.34
C GLY A 541 -6.75 25.93 1.82
N ARG A 542 -5.50 25.79 1.32
CA ARG A 542 -5.25 25.55 -0.10
C ARG A 542 -4.28 24.41 -0.31
#